data_0a8cdf9f6401b7d6f4765b110d4ea48c
#
_entry.id   0a8cdf9f6401b7d6f4765b110d4ea48c
#
_cell.length_a   1.000
_cell.length_b   1.000
_cell.length_c   1.000
_cell.angle_alpha   90.00
_cell.angle_beta   90.00
_cell.angle_gamma   90.00
#
_symmetry.space_group_name_H-M   'P 1'
#
loop_
_entity.id
_entity.type
_entity.pdbx_description
1 polymer ?
#
loop_
_entity_poly.entity_id
_entity_poly.type
_entity_poly.pdbx_seq_one_letter_code
_entity_poly.pdbx_strand_id
1 'polypeptide(L)'
;MLGAFTRPFGLGEVKAKFNSLINDFKPDVVHLGNIHSQLSPIIAELAHKKGIKVVWTIHDYKLLCPRYDCLMNGKEACELCFADKSHVLKHKCLKGSLIASYIAYFEAKKWSQERLDSCVDTYICPSRFMADKMFKGGFNKSKILSLCNFIDVEKCVKEAQYEAMRDYYCFFGRLSYEKGVETLLNAASSLPYKLVIIGGGPLEESLKSKRCENISFVGFKQWEEIKEIVGKAKFVVIPSECYENNPLSIIESLCLGTPVLGARIGGIPELIEDGVSGMTFESRNTDDLRGKIELMWNASFDYEQIAQTSMNKYTSNSYYSEFMKIYR
;
A
#
# COMPACT_ATOMS: atom_id res chain seq x y z
N MET A 1 -27.19 -3.60 12.75
CA MET A 1 -26.99 -3.36 11.30
C MET A 1 -27.10 -1.90 10.88
N LEU A 2 -28.01 -1.08 11.40
CA LEU A 2 -28.12 0.34 11.05
C LEU A 2 -26.82 1.16 11.25
N GLY A 3 -26.06 0.89 12.31
CA GLY A 3 -24.83 1.63 12.60
C GLY A 3 -23.74 1.54 11.52
N ALA A 4 -23.66 0.44 10.77
CA ALA A 4 -22.66 0.28 9.69
C ALA A 4 -22.93 1.23 8.50
N PHE A 5 -24.18 1.60 8.25
CA PHE A 5 -24.56 2.50 7.17
C PHE A 5 -24.51 3.98 7.58
N THR A 6 -24.64 4.28 8.87
CA THR A 6 -24.70 5.66 9.36
C THR A 6 -23.36 6.22 9.80
N ARG A 7 -22.45 5.37 10.30
CA ARG A 7 -21.11 5.78 10.77
C ARG A 7 -20.28 6.52 9.71
N PRO A 8 -20.17 6.05 8.45
CA PRO A 8 -19.40 6.77 7.43
C PRO A 8 -19.88 8.22 7.22
N PHE A 9 -21.15 8.48 7.53
CA PHE A 9 -21.74 9.82 7.47
C PHE A 9 -21.59 10.63 8.76
N GLY A 10 -20.85 10.15 9.76
CA GLY A 10 -20.68 10.82 11.04
C GLY A 10 -21.95 10.88 11.89
N LEU A 11 -22.85 9.93 11.70
CA LEU A 11 -24.07 9.79 12.48
C LEU A 11 -23.89 8.74 13.60
N GLY A 12 -24.71 8.83 14.65
CA GLY A 12 -24.63 7.92 15.80
C GLY A 12 -23.68 8.40 16.89
N GLU A 13 -23.16 7.47 17.69
CA GLU A 13 -22.44 7.74 18.93
C GLU A 13 -21.02 8.32 18.75
N VAL A 14 -20.44 8.23 17.53
CA VAL A 14 -19.05 8.66 17.26
C VAL A 14 -18.81 10.08 17.72
N LYS A 15 -19.74 10.99 17.43
CA LYS A 15 -19.67 12.40 17.83
C LYS A 15 -19.58 12.58 19.35
N ALA A 16 -20.48 11.92 20.08
CA ALA A 16 -20.55 12.05 21.53
C ALA A 16 -19.30 11.45 22.21
N LYS A 17 -18.93 10.24 21.81
CA LYS A 17 -17.75 9.54 22.34
C LYS A 17 -16.46 10.29 22.06
N PHE A 18 -16.29 10.81 20.84
CA PHE A 18 -15.10 11.58 20.48
C PHE A 18 -15.03 12.92 21.24
N ASN A 19 -16.16 13.63 21.39
CA ASN A 19 -16.20 14.86 22.17
C ASN A 19 -15.86 14.62 23.66
N SER A 20 -16.35 13.53 24.25
CA SER A 20 -15.96 13.13 25.62
C SER A 20 -14.47 12.89 25.69
N LEU A 21 -13.92 12.06 24.79
CA LEU A 21 -12.50 11.73 24.76
C LEU A 21 -11.59 12.97 24.69
N ILE A 22 -11.87 13.89 23.77
CA ILE A 22 -11.01 15.09 23.61
C ILE A 22 -11.17 16.11 24.73
N ASN A 23 -12.32 16.11 25.44
CA ASN A 23 -12.51 16.93 26.62
C ASN A 23 -11.70 16.40 27.81
N ASP A 24 -11.63 15.07 27.97
CA ASP A 24 -10.89 14.40 29.05
C ASP A 24 -9.37 14.42 28.77
N PHE A 25 -8.97 14.04 27.56
CA PHE A 25 -7.57 13.87 27.19
C PHE A 25 -6.87 15.20 26.83
N LYS A 26 -7.62 16.17 26.28
CA LYS A 26 -7.12 17.49 25.84
C LYS A 26 -5.87 17.41 24.96
N PRO A 27 -5.93 16.69 23.83
CA PRO A 27 -4.79 16.52 22.94
C PRO A 27 -4.42 17.84 22.23
N ASP A 28 -3.14 18.02 21.93
CA ASP A 28 -2.65 19.10 21.08
C ASP A 28 -2.84 18.78 19.60
N VAL A 29 -2.79 17.48 19.25
CA VAL A 29 -2.91 16.96 17.88
C VAL A 29 -3.85 15.77 17.84
N VAL A 30 -4.70 15.72 16.82
CA VAL A 30 -5.46 14.53 16.44
C VAL A 30 -4.90 13.99 15.14
N HIS A 31 -4.32 12.79 15.20
CA HIS A 31 -3.80 12.10 14.04
C HIS A 31 -4.77 11.03 13.53
N LEU A 32 -5.12 11.12 12.27
CA LEU A 32 -6.06 10.24 11.59
C LEU A 32 -5.32 9.25 10.68
N GLY A 33 -5.82 8.03 10.61
CA GLY A 33 -5.42 7.01 9.65
C GLY A 33 -6.64 6.52 8.85
N ASN A 34 -6.83 5.23 8.73
CA ASN A 34 -7.98 4.62 8.03
C ASN A 34 -9.27 4.65 8.86
N ILE A 35 -9.87 5.83 8.99
CA ILE A 35 -11.04 6.08 9.87
C ILE A 35 -12.40 5.94 9.17
N HIS A 36 -12.42 5.80 7.85
CA HIS A 36 -13.63 5.98 7.02
C HIS A 36 -14.83 5.14 7.44
N SER A 37 -14.65 3.84 7.66
CA SER A 37 -15.75 2.91 7.93
C SER A 37 -16.13 2.82 9.43
N GLN A 38 -15.18 3.07 10.33
CA GLN A 38 -15.37 2.86 11.76
C GLN A 38 -15.71 4.15 12.51
N LEU A 39 -15.06 5.25 12.18
CA LEU A 39 -15.15 6.50 12.90
C LEU A 39 -15.72 7.66 12.06
N SER A 40 -15.40 7.76 10.79
CA SER A 40 -15.80 8.86 9.89
C SER A 40 -14.92 10.13 9.96
N PRO A 41 -14.77 10.86 8.85
CA PRO A 41 -14.11 12.17 8.81
C PRO A 41 -14.72 13.26 9.72
N ILE A 42 -15.89 13.04 10.30
CA ILE A 42 -16.49 13.95 11.30
C ILE A 42 -15.52 14.28 12.45
N ILE A 43 -14.59 13.36 12.76
CA ILE A 43 -13.57 13.55 13.81
C ILE A 43 -12.66 14.73 13.49
N ALA A 44 -12.24 14.88 12.22
CA ALA A 44 -11.43 16.03 11.79
C ALA A 44 -12.14 17.35 12.08
N GLU A 45 -13.42 17.45 11.70
CA GLU A 45 -14.20 18.66 11.94
C GLU A 45 -14.37 18.97 13.44
N LEU A 46 -14.60 17.94 14.26
CA LEU A 46 -14.79 18.11 15.70
C LEU A 46 -13.49 18.55 16.39
N ALA A 47 -12.35 18.00 16.00
CA ALA A 47 -11.03 18.42 16.48
C ALA A 47 -10.72 19.85 16.05
N HIS A 48 -10.87 20.17 14.78
CA HIS A 48 -10.61 21.49 14.23
C HIS A 48 -11.48 22.58 14.90
N LYS A 49 -12.77 22.32 15.13
CA LYS A 49 -13.67 23.25 15.87
C LYS A 49 -13.23 23.56 17.28
N LYS A 50 -12.40 22.73 17.89
CA LYS A 50 -11.81 22.94 19.21
C LYS A 50 -10.40 23.54 19.16
N GLY A 51 -9.92 23.92 17.99
CA GLY A 51 -8.57 24.47 17.80
C GLY A 51 -7.46 23.42 17.91
N ILE A 52 -7.80 22.13 17.82
CA ILE A 52 -6.85 21.02 17.86
C ILE A 52 -6.31 20.77 16.45
N LYS A 53 -4.98 20.71 16.31
CA LYS A 53 -4.31 20.41 15.04
C LYS A 53 -4.72 19.04 14.51
N VAL A 54 -5.06 18.95 13.22
CA VAL A 54 -5.51 17.73 12.58
C VAL A 54 -4.49 17.29 11.53
N VAL A 55 -3.89 16.14 11.74
CA VAL A 55 -2.96 15.49 10.80
C VAL A 55 -3.60 14.21 10.28
N TRP A 56 -3.49 13.93 8.98
CA TRP A 56 -4.09 12.72 8.39
C TRP A 56 -3.10 11.97 7.50
N THR A 57 -2.73 10.74 7.90
CA THR A 57 -1.96 9.85 7.02
C THR A 57 -2.87 9.12 6.05
N ILE A 58 -2.59 9.27 4.77
CA ILE A 58 -3.40 8.76 3.67
C ILE A 58 -2.86 7.39 3.24
N HIS A 59 -3.38 6.31 3.82
CA HIS A 59 -2.95 4.94 3.52
C HIS A 59 -3.62 4.34 2.30
N ASP A 60 -4.78 4.86 1.88
CA ASP A 60 -5.54 4.40 0.72
C ASP A 60 -6.10 5.59 -0.08
N TYR A 61 -6.74 5.31 -1.21
CA TYR A 61 -7.28 6.33 -2.12
C TYR A 61 -8.73 6.73 -1.80
N LYS A 62 -9.27 6.44 -0.61
CA LYS A 62 -10.68 6.67 -0.26
C LYS A 62 -11.13 8.13 -0.43
N LEU A 63 -10.28 9.09 -0.19
CA LEU A 63 -10.57 10.50 -0.38
C LEU A 63 -10.71 10.89 -1.87
N LEU A 64 -10.05 10.14 -2.75
CA LEU A 64 -10.04 10.34 -4.20
C LEU A 64 -11.04 9.46 -4.92
N CYS A 65 -11.11 8.19 -4.55
CA CYS A 65 -11.95 7.16 -5.14
C CYS A 65 -12.88 6.54 -4.09
N PRO A 66 -14.23 6.62 -4.26
CA PRO A 66 -15.15 6.04 -3.28
C PRO A 66 -14.94 4.53 -3.02
N ARG A 67 -14.30 3.82 -3.97
CA ARG A 67 -13.90 2.41 -3.82
C ARG A 67 -12.60 2.21 -3.03
N TYR A 68 -11.80 3.25 -2.76
CA TYR A 68 -10.53 3.28 -2.02
C TYR A 68 -9.27 2.75 -2.74
N ASP A 69 -9.38 1.99 -3.81
CA ASP A 69 -8.26 1.31 -4.48
C ASP A 69 -7.95 1.84 -5.89
N CYS A 70 -8.72 2.81 -6.37
CA CYS A 70 -8.62 3.34 -7.74
C CYS A 70 -8.70 2.26 -8.81
N LEU A 71 -9.48 1.19 -8.59
CA LEU A 71 -9.70 0.12 -9.55
C LEU A 71 -11.16 0.13 -10.06
N MET A 72 -11.36 0.30 -11.36
CA MET A 72 -12.66 0.11 -11.98
C MET A 72 -13.03 -1.37 -11.90
N ASN A 73 -14.14 -1.67 -11.21
CA ASN A 73 -14.62 -3.03 -10.99
C ASN A 73 -13.57 -4.00 -10.40
N GLY A 74 -12.54 -3.47 -9.72
CA GLY A 74 -11.47 -4.25 -9.12
C GLY A 74 -10.41 -4.77 -10.09
N LYS A 75 -10.36 -4.23 -11.32
CA LYS A 75 -9.48 -4.73 -12.37
C LYS A 75 -8.54 -3.66 -12.95
N GLU A 76 -9.07 -2.53 -13.39
CA GLU A 76 -8.29 -1.53 -14.13
C GLU A 76 -8.07 -0.28 -13.30
N ALA A 77 -6.84 0.27 -13.33
CA ALA A 77 -6.53 1.52 -12.67
C ALA A 77 -7.41 2.65 -13.25
N CYS A 78 -8.07 3.41 -12.38
CA CYS A 78 -9.08 4.38 -12.75
C CYS A 78 -9.02 5.63 -11.88
N GLU A 79 -9.01 6.80 -12.50
CA GLU A 79 -8.99 8.10 -11.83
C GLU A 79 -10.24 8.95 -12.10
N LEU A 80 -11.25 8.40 -12.76
CA LEU A 80 -12.45 9.15 -13.16
C LEU A 80 -13.16 9.84 -11.99
N CYS A 81 -13.14 9.20 -10.81
CA CYS A 81 -13.74 9.75 -9.60
C CYS A 81 -12.95 10.92 -8.97
N PHE A 82 -11.78 11.30 -9.47
CA PHE A 82 -11.03 12.44 -8.96
C PHE A 82 -11.80 13.74 -9.28
N ALA A 83 -12.27 13.88 -10.51
CA ALA A 83 -13.07 15.02 -10.96
C ALA A 83 -14.56 14.87 -10.64
N ASP A 84 -15.14 13.69 -10.89
CA ASP A 84 -16.58 13.46 -10.69
C ASP A 84 -16.86 12.12 -10.00
N LYS A 85 -17.29 12.19 -8.75
CA LYS A 85 -17.62 11.01 -7.92
C LYS A 85 -18.78 10.18 -8.50
N SER A 86 -19.59 10.73 -9.43
CA SER A 86 -20.71 10.00 -10.04
C SER A 86 -20.29 8.78 -10.87
N HIS A 87 -19.03 8.72 -11.30
CA HIS A 87 -18.48 7.55 -11.99
C HIS A 87 -18.58 6.25 -11.17
N VAL A 88 -18.53 6.33 -9.83
CA VAL A 88 -18.75 5.15 -8.98
C VAL A 88 -20.14 4.54 -9.20
N LEU A 89 -21.15 5.35 -9.48
CA LEU A 89 -22.52 4.91 -9.78
C LEU A 89 -22.60 4.31 -11.19
N LYS A 90 -22.08 5.06 -12.18
CA LYS A 90 -22.12 4.65 -13.60
C LYS A 90 -21.52 3.27 -13.81
N HIS A 91 -20.43 2.97 -13.12
CA HIS A 91 -19.70 1.72 -13.24
C HIS A 91 -20.03 0.69 -12.14
N LYS A 92 -20.93 1.01 -11.19
CA LYS A 92 -21.30 0.15 -10.05
C LYS A 92 -20.08 -0.43 -9.34
N CYS A 93 -19.07 0.43 -9.08
CA CYS A 93 -17.72 0.01 -8.67
C CYS A 93 -17.67 -0.76 -7.34
N LEU A 94 -18.65 -0.58 -6.43
CA LEU A 94 -18.71 -1.31 -5.17
C LEU A 94 -19.45 -2.64 -5.35
N LYS A 95 -18.70 -3.71 -5.51
CA LYS A 95 -19.20 -5.10 -5.59
C LYS A 95 -20.25 -5.32 -6.68
N GLY A 96 -20.25 -4.53 -7.76
CA GLY A 96 -21.30 -4.57 -8.79
C GLY A 96 -22.67 -4.08 -8.31
N SER A 97 -22.78 -3.58 -7.07
CA SER A 97 -24.04 -3.17 -6.46
C SER A 97 -24.31 -1.69 -6.67
N LEU A 98 -25.47 -1.36 -7.23
CA LEU A 98 -25.90 0.02 -7.40
C LEU A 98 -26.13 0.70 -6.03
N ILE A 99 -26.79 -0.02 -5.09
CA ILE A 99 -27.08 0.50 -3.73
C ILE A 99 -25.78 0.81 -2.98
N ALA A 100 -24.80 -0.11 -2.98
CA ALA A 100 -23.52 0.14 -2.33
C ALA A 100 -22.78 1.32 -2.97
N SER A 101 -22.85 1.44 -4.30
CA SER A 101 -22.24 2.55 -5.03
C SER A 101 -22.94 3.89 -4.73
N TYR A 102 -24.25 3.91 -4.52
CA TYR A 102 -24.98 5.11 -4.07
C TYR A 102 -24.52 5.55 -2.68
N ILE A 103 -24.41 4.63 -1.74
CA ILE A 103 -23.93 4.95 -0.38
C ILE A 103 -22.53 5.57 -0.44
N ALA A 104 -21.62 4.96 -1.20
CA ALA A 104 -20.25 5.46 -1.37
C ALA A 104 -20.19 6.82 -2.10
N TYR A 105 -21.06 7.05 -3.07
CA TYR A 105 -21.20 8.35 -3.74
C TYR A 105 -21.59 9.45 -2.77
N PHE A 106 -22.66 9.24 -1.97
CA PHE A 106 -23.11 10.23 -1.00
C PHE A 106 -22.11 10.45 0.13
N GLU A 107 -21.41 9.40 0.58
CA GLU A 107 -20.30 9.53 1.51
C GLU A 107 -19.21 10.46 0.94
N ALA A 108 -18.76 10.19 -0.29
CA ALA A 108 -17.73 10.99 -0.95
C ALA A 108 -18.18 12.45 -1.22
N LYS A 109 -19.47 12.67 -1.52
CA LYS A 109 -20.03 14.02 -1.68
C LYS A 109 -20.12 14.76 -0.35
N LYS A 110 -20.47 14.05 0.74
CA LYS A 110 -20.52 14.64 2.07
C LYS A 110 -19.13 15.07 2.55
N TRP A 111 -18.13 14.24 2.31
CA TRP A 111 -16.74 14.49 2.68
C TRP A 111 -15.97 14.98 1.45
N SER A 112 -16.46 16.10 0.88
CA SER A 112 -15.81 16.72 -0.27
C SER A 112 -14.40 17.21 0.09
N GLN A 113 -13.57 17.36 -0.92
CA GLN A 113 -12.20 17.85 -0.79
C GLN A 113 -12.18 19.23 -0.09
N GLU A 114 -13.02 20.19 -0.51
CA GLU A 114 -13.08 21.53 0.11
C GLU A 114 -13.44 21.44 1.60
N ARG A 115 -14.37 20.55 1.95
CA ARG A 115 -14.79 20.34 3.33
C ARG A 115 -13.68 19.77 4.18
N LEU A 116 -12.91 18.82 3.66
CA LEU A 116 -11.79 18.23 4.36
C LEU A 116 -10.60 19.20 4.47
N ASP A 117 -10.29 19.93 3.39
CA ASP A 117 -9.25 20.95 3.42
C ASP A 117 -9.55 22.09 4.42
N SER A 118 -10.84 22.36 4.73
CA SER A 118 -11.19 23.36 5.72
C SER A 118 -10.91 22.93 7.17
N CYS A 119 -10.70 21.64 7.44
CA CYS A 119 -10.55 21.10 8.80
C CYS A 119 -9.34 20.20 9.03
N VAL A 120 -8.56 19.88 7.99
CA VAL A 120 -7.30 19.13 8.10
C VAL A 120 -6.14 20.09 7.87
N ASP A 121 -5.16 20.09 8.76
CA ASP A 121 -3.99 20.95 8.67
C ASP A 121 -2.91 20.36 7.79
N THR A 122 -2.71 19.02 7.86
CA THR A 122 -1.68 18.33 7.09
C THR A 122 -2.13 16.93 6.66
N TYR A 123 -1.91 16.62 5.37
CA TYR A 123 -2.02 15.27 4.82
C TYR A 123 -0.64 14.66 4.65
N ILE A 124 -0.38 13.53 5.30
CA ILE A 124 0.85 12.76 5.14
C ILE A 124 0.59 11.66 4.10
N CYS A 125 1.30 11.72 2.99
CA CYS A 125 1.22 10.74 1.91
C CYS A 125 2.45 9.82 1.97
N PRO A 126 2.29 8.49 2.11
CA PRO A 126 3.41 7.55 2.20
C PRO A 126 4.31 7.48 0.96
N SER A 127 3.89 8.05 -0.15
CA SER A 127 4.68 8.16 -1.38
C SER A 127 4.46 9.52 -2.05
N ARG A 128 5.41 9.93 -2.89
CA ARG A 128 5.24 11.10 -3.78
C ARG A 128 4.12 10.86 -4.78
N PHE A 129 3.98 9.62 -5.26
CA PHE A 129 2.88 9.22 -6.12
C PHE A 129 1.52 9.53 -5.46
N MET A 130 1.31 9.15 -4.20
CA MET A 130 0.08 9.48 -3.48
C MET A 130 -0.09 10.99 -3.31
N ALA A 131 0.98 11.71 -2.96
CA ALA A 131 0.94 13.16 -2.84
C ALA A 131 0.51 13.84 -4.15
N ASP A 132 1.06 13.40 -5.29
CA ASP A 132 0.66 13.89 -6.62
C ASP A 132 -0.79 13.56 -6.96
N LYS A 133 -1.28 12.36 -6.59
CA LYS A 133 -2.69 12.00 -6.77
C LYS A 133 -3.61 12.85 -5.89
N MET A 134 -3.24 13.13 -4.64
CA MET A 134 -4.00 14.03 -3.76
C MET A 134 -4.07 15.44 -4.36
N PHE A 135 -2.94 15.98 -4.82
CA PHE A 135 -2.93 17.28 -5.51
C PHE A 135 -3.79 17.26 -6.78
N LYS A 136 -3.66 16.24 -7.64
CA LYS A 136 -4.48 16.06 -8.85
C LYS A 136 -5.97 15.95 -8.53
N GLY A 137 -6.32 15.38 -7.38
CA GLY A 137 -7.68 15.29 -6.87
C GLY A 137 -8.22 16.58 -6.25
N GLY A 138 -7.45 17.68 -6.33
CA GLY A 138 -7.85 19.04 -5.93
C GLY A 138 -7.49 19.44 -4.50
N PHE A 139 -6.83 18.56 -3.72
CA PHE A 139 -6.40 18.90 -2.36
C PHE A 139 -5.29 19.96 -2.36
N ASN A 140 -5.29 20.81 -1.33
CA ASN A 140 -4.36 21.93 -1.22
C ASN A 140 -2.91 21.46 -1.11
N LYS A 141 -2.10 21.78 -2.10
CA LYS A 141 -0.69 21.39 -2.18
C LYS A 141 0.13 21.78 -0.94
N SER A 142 -0.16 22.93 -0.34
CA SER A 142 0.57 23.42 0.86
C SER A 142 0.31 22.56 2.10
N LYS A 143 -0.74 21.73 2.11
CA LYS A 143 -1.08 20.83 3.20
C LYS A 143 -0.63 19.38 2.96
N ILE A 144 -0.06 19.07 1.79
CA ILE A 144 0.35 17.73 1.40
C ILE A 144 1.85 17.56 1.62
N LEU A 145 2.23 16.57 2.42
CA LEU A 145 3.61 16.17 2.66
C LEU A 145 3.81 14.71 2.30
N SER A 146 4.98 14.36 1.77
CA SER A 146 5.36 12.97 1.54
C SER A 146 6.28 12.49 2.65
N LEU A 147 5.90 11.39 3.31
CA LEU A 147 6.71 10.72 4.33
C LEU A 147 6.56 9.20 4.17
N CYS A 148 7.62 8.55 3.71
CA CYS A 148 7.67 7.12 3.46
C CYS A 148 7.37 6.32 4.74
N ASN A 149 6.70 5.18 4.63
CA ASN A 149 6.46 4.27 5.74
C ASN A 149 7.79 3.76 6.34
N PHE A 150 7.69 3.27 7.56
CA PHE A 150 8.77 2.60 8.29
C PHE A 150 8.33 1.20 8.70
N ILE A 151 9.30 0.40 9.14
CA ILE A 151 9.05 -0.91 9.75
C ILE A 151 9.84 -1.02 11.06
N ASP A 152 9.50 -2.02 11.84
CA ASP A 152 10.33 -2.45 12.97
C ASP A 152 11.54 -3.23 12.40
N VAL A 153 12.63 -2.48 12.13
CA VAL A 153 13.82 -3.06 11.50
C VAL A 153 14.50 -4.13 12.35
N GLU A 154 14.29 -4.13 13.68
CA GLU A 154 14.84 -5.15 14.56
C GLU A 154 14.26 -6.53 14.26
N LYS A 155 13.01 -6.59 13.78
CA LYS A 155 12.39 -7.84 13.31
C LYS A 155 12.99 -8.38 12.01
N CYS A 156 13.71 -7.56 11.26
CA CYS A 156 14.43 -7.96 10.06
C CYS A 156 15.87 -8.38 10.34
N VAL A 157 16.42 -8.02 11.52
CA VAL A 157 17.79 -8.45 11.90
C VAL A 157 17.84 -9.96 11.98
N LYS A 158 18.74 -10.54 11.22
CA LYS A 158 19.12 -11.95 11.24
C LYS A 158 20.60 -12.08 11.55
N GLU A 159 20.99 -13.26 12.06
CA GLU A 159 22.36 -13.71 11.88
C GLU A 159 22.61 -13.77 10.36
N ALA A 160 23.39 -12.82 9.88
CA ALA A 160 23.50 -12.50 8.47
C ALA A 160 24.11 -13.68 7.70
N GLN A 161 23.30 -14.35 6.88
CA GLN A 161 23.77 -15.35 5.91
C GLN A 161 23.70 -14.74 4.48
N TYR A 162 24.37 -13.61 4.28
CA TYR A 162 24.42 -12.96 2.96
C TYR A 162 25.18 -13.80 1.93
N GLU A 163 26.05 -14.73 2.38
CA GLU A 163 26.80 -15.66 1.53
C GLU A 163 26.05 -16.95 1.15
N ALA A 164 24.81 -17.12 1.62
CA ALA A 164 24.02 -18.31 1.31
C ALA A 164 23.75 -18.44 -0.20
N MET A 165 23.82 -19.69 -0.71
CA MET A 165 23.43 -19.98 -2.08
C MET A 165 21.96 -19.64 -2.30
N ARG A 166 21.68 -18.78 -3.27
CA ARG A 166 20.34 -18.26 -3.60
C ARG A 166 19.89 -18.86 -4.92
N ASP A 167 19.09 -19.93 -4.86
CA ASP A 167 18.69 -20.74 -6.01
C ASP A 167 17.21 -20.61 -6.40
N TYR A 168 16.51 -19.60 -5.82
CA TYR A 168 15.14 -19.27 -6.14
C TYR A 168 14.87 -17.77 -5.98
N TYR A 169 13.81 -17.31 -6.58
CA TYR A 169 13.19 -16.01 -6.32
C TYR A 169 11.78 -16.19 -5.76
N CYS A 170 11.20 -15.20 -5.13
CA CYS A 170 9.92 -15.39 -4.49
C CYS A 170 8.95 -14.22 -4.65
N PHE A 171 7.68 -14.51 -4.40
CA PHE A 171 6.61 -13.57 -4.15
C PHE A 171 6.03 -13.85 -2.78
N PHE A 172 5.71 -12.81 -2.01
CA PHE A 172 4.93 -12.95 -0.79
C PHE A 172 3.85 -11.88 -0.70
N GLY A 173 2.63 -12.29 -0.35
CA GLY A 173 1.48 -11.42 -0.24
C GLY A 173 0.16 -12.12 -0.47
N ARG A 174 -0.90 -11.33 -0.53
CA ARG A 174 -2.24 -11.83 -0.80
C ARG A 174 -2.37 -12.32 -2.25
N LEU A 175 -2.93 -13.51 -2.43
CA LEU A 175 -3.20 -14.07 -3.76
C LEU A 175 -4.54 -13.52 -4.27
N SER A 176 -4.50 -12.31 -4.81
CA SER A 176 -5.65 -11.57 -5.34
C SER A 176 -5.29 -10.90 -6.66
N TYR A 177 -6.31 -10.54 -7.43
CA TYR A 177 -6.15 -10.04 -8.81
C TYR A 177 -5.19 -8.85 -8.88
N GLU A 178 -5.39 -7.87 -8.01
CA GLU A 178 -4.63 -6.62 -7.99
C GLU A 178 -3.13 -6.80 -7.68
N LYS A 179 -2.75 -7.97 -7.13
CA LYS A 179 -1.34 -8.29 -6.84
C LYS A 179 -0.59 -8.90 -8.02
N GLY A 180 -1.26 -9.13 -9.17
CA GLY A 180 -0.64 -9.50 -10.43
C GLY A 180 0.07 -10.86 -10.44
N VAL A 181 -0.30 -11.77 -9.51
CA VAL A 181 0.35 -13.09 -9.40
C VAL A 181 0.12 -13.93 -10.65
N GLU A 182 -0.99 -13.74 -11.35
CA GLU A 182 -1.26 -14.43 -12.63
C GLU A 182 -0.24 -13.99 -13.71
N THR A 183 0.04 -12.70 -13.82
CA THR A 183 1.07 -12.17 -14.72
C THR A 183 2.45 -12.75 -14.36
N LEU A 184 2.77 -12.87 -13.06
CA LEU A 184 4.00 -13.51 -12.60
C LEU A 184 4.08 -14.98 -12.99
N LEU A 185 3.04 -15.76 -12.79
CA LEU A 185 3.01 -17.18 -13.19
C LEU A 185 3.20 -17.33 -14.70
N ASN A 186 2.53 -16.52 -15.50
CA ASN A 186 2.66 -16.55 -16.96
C ASN A 186 4.10 -16.22 -17.41
N ALA A 187 4.77 -15.26 -16.74
CA ALA A 187 6.18 -14.94 -17.02
C ALA A 187 7.12 -16.07 -16.58
N ALA A 188 6.88 -16.65 -15.40
CA ALA A 188 7.75 -17.66 -14.80
C ALA A 188 7.67 -19.04 -15.47
N SER A 189 6.51 -19.40 -16.05
CA SER A 189 6.23 -20.74 -16.57
C SER A 189 7.19 -21.20 -17.68
N SER A 190 7.79 -20.27 -18.42
CA SER A 190 8.73 -20.56 -19.51
C SER A 190 10.21 -20.45 -19.09
N LEU A 191 10.48 -20.12 -17.82
CA LEU A 191 11.82 -19.92 -17.29
C LEU A 191 12.30 -21.14 -16.50
N PRO A 192 13.60 -21.45 -16.47
CA PRO A 192 14.13 -22.59 -15.71
C PRO A 192 14.31 -22.29 -14.22
N TYR A 193 13.99 -21.07 -13.76
CA TYR A 193 14.30 -20.60 -12.42
C TYR A 193 13.18 -20.94 -11.44
N LYS A 194 13.55 -21.36 -10.22
CA LYS A 194 12.59 -21.71 -9.18
C LYS A 194 11.90 -20.48 -8.64
N LEU A 195 10.57 -20.52 -8.62
CA LEU A 195 9.70 -19.48 -8.01
C LEU A 195 9.00 -20.06 -6.78
N VAL A 196 9.08 -19.35 -5.65
CA VAL A 196 8.36 -19.67 -4.41
C VAL A 196 7.27 -18.63 -4.17
N ILE A 197 6.01 -19.06 -4.15
CA ILE A 197 4.84 -18.24 -3.88
C ILE A 197 4.40 -18.43 -2.43
N ILE A 198 4.42 -17.33 -1.66
CA ILE A 198 4.08 -17.31 -0.23
C ILE A 198 2.80 -16.48 -0.06
N GLY A 199 1.78 -17.06 0.56
CA GLY A 199 0.54 -16.37 0.89
C GLY A 199 -0.70 -17.20 0.56
N GLY A 200 -1.84 -16.59 0.86
CA GLY A 200 -3.17 -17.13 0.57
C GLY A 200 -4.08 -16.05 0.02
N GLY A 201 -5.22 -16.43 -0.50
CA GLY A 201 -6.19 -15.46 -1.02
C GLY A 201 -7.23 -16.06 -1.95
N PRO A 202 -8.14 -15.22 -2.48
CA PRO A 202 -9.27 -15.68 -3.26
C PRO A 202 -8.89 -16.37 -4.59
N LEU A 203 -7.67 -16.16 -5.09
CA LEU A 203 -7.19 -16.78 -6.32
C LEU A 203 -6.32 -18.03 -6.09
N GLU A 204 -6.10 -18.45 -4.84
CA GLU A 204 -5.14 -19.51 -4.50
C GLU A 204 -5.36 -20.81 -5.31
N GLU A 205 -6.57 -21.35 -5.31
CA GLU A 205 -6.88 -22.59 -6.02
C GLU A 205 -6.73 -22.43 -7.55
N SER A 206 -7.18 -21.31 -8.10
CA SER A 206 -7.05 -21.01 -9.52
C SER A 206 -5.58 -20.88 -9.96
N LEU A 207 -4.74 -20.27 -9.13
CA LEU A 207 -3.31 -20.11 -9.40
C LEU A 207 -2.56 -21.44 -9.27
N LYS A 208 -2.87 -22.25 -8.25
CA LYS A 208 -2.28 -23.58 -8.06
C LYS A 208 -2.56 -24.52 -9.23
N SER A 209 -3.73 -24.42 -9.86
CA SER A 209 -4.06 -25.23 -11.04
C SER A 209 -3.22 -24.91 -12.28
N LYS A 210 -2.58 -23.72 -12.31
CA LYS A 210 -1.71 -23.25 -13.39
C LYS A 210 -0.21 -23.44 -13.11
N ARG A 211 0.15 -24.09 -11.99
CA ARG A 211 1.56 -24.26 -11.60
C ARG A 211 2.33 -25.12 -12.60
N CYS A 212 3.62 -24.78 -12.79
CA CYS A 212 4.60 -25.57 -13.51
C CYS A 212 5.58 -26.19 -12.50
N GLU A 213 6.47 -27.10 -12.96
CA GLU A 213 7.44 -27.80 -12.10
C GLU A 213 8.37 -26.85 -11.33
N ASN A 214 8.71 -25.70 -11.92
CA ASN A 214 9.58 -24.69 -11.31
C ASN A 214 8.83 -23.75 -10.35
N ILE A 215 7.53 -23.92 -10.11
CA ILE A 215 6.69 -23.03 -9.29
C ILE A 215 6.14 -23.77 -8.07
N SER A 216 6.49 -23.30 -6.88
CA SER A 216 6.09 -23.88 -5.60
C SER A 216 5.19 -22.91 -4.82
N PHE A 217 4.03 -23.38 -4.35
CA PHE A 217 3.15 -22.68 -3.44
C PHE A 217 3.34 -23.22 -2.02
N VAL A 218 3.78 -22.37 -1.10
CA VAL A 218 4.05 -22.77 0.30
C VAL A 218 2.94 -22.35 1.26
N GLY A 219 1.86 -21.73 0.73
CA GLY A 219 0.71 -21.28 1.51
C GLY A 219 0.99 -20.05 2.36
N PHE A 220 0.04 -19.75 3.25
CA PHE A 220 0.19 -18.66 4.21
C PHE A 220 1.28 -19.00 5.23
N LYS A 221 2.13 -18.01 5.53
CA LYS A 221 3.24 -18.11 6.48
C LYS A 221 3.20 -16.96 7.48
N GLN A 222 3.72 -17.19 8.69
CA GLN A 222 3.96 -16.14 9.67
C GLN A 222 5.27 -15.41 9.35
N TRP A 223 5.44 -14.20 9.92
CA TRP A 223 6.59 -13.36 9.63
C TRP A 223 7.94 -14.05 9.80
N GLU A 224 8.09 -14.84 10.86
CA GLU A 224 9.34 -15.58 11.12
C GLU A 224 9.71 -16.56 10.01
N GLU A 225 8.73 -17.20 9.38
CA GLU A 225 8.93 -18.09 8.24
C GLU A 225 9.15 -17.29 6.94
N ILE A 226 8.39 -16.18 6.76
CA ILE A 226 8.52 -15.29 5.58
C ILE A 226 9.93 -14.73 5.52
N LYS A 227 10.46 -14.19 6.62
CA LYS A 227 11.81 -13.60 6.65
C LYS A 227 12.89 -14.61 6.31
N GLU A 228 12.73 -15.90 6.71
CA GLU A 228 13.64 -16.96 6.34
C GLU A 228 13.65 -17.24 4.82
N ILE A 229 12.48 -17.34 4.22
CA ILE A 229 12.35 -17.59 2.79
C ILE A 229 12.81 -16.36 1.98
N VAL A 230 12.34 -15.17 2.35
CA VAL A 230 12.70 -13.92 1.65
C VAL A 230 14.20 -13.65 1.79
N GLY A 231 14.76 -13.77 2.99
CA GLY A 231 16.18 -13.52 3.24
C GLY A 231 17.16 -14.48 2.50
N LYS A 232 16.67 -15.63 2.02
CA LYS A 232 17.44 -16.59 1.21
C LYS A 232 17.08 -16.54 -0.28
N ALA A 233 16.10 -15.75 -0.68
CA ALA A 233 15.72 -15.60 -2.08
C ALA A 233 16.76 -14.75 -2.84
N LYS A 234 16.94 -15.02 -4.12
CA LYS A 234 17.79 -14.22 -4.99
C LYS A 234 17.25 -12.82 -5.18
N PHE A 235 15.94 -12.71 -5.32
CA PHE A 235 15.18 -11.46 -5.32
C PHE A 235 13.69 -11.72 -5.02
N VAL A 236 12.96 -10.67 -4.70
CA VAL A 236 11.50 -10.68 -4.53
C VAL A 236 10.86 -10.03 -5.75
N VAL A 237 9.73 -10.58 -6.21
CA VAL A 237 8.91 -9.96 -7.27
C VAL A 237 7.65 -9.34 -6.65
N ILE A 238 7.37 -8.08 -6.98
CA ILE A 238 6.14 -7.36 -6.60
C ILE A 238 5.40 -6.97 -7.88
N PRO A 239 4.57 -7.88 -8.44
CA PRO A 239 3.98 -7.72 -9.76
C PRO A 239 2.65 -6.98 -9.74
N SER A 240 2.43 -6.09 -8.77
CA SER A 240 1.15 -5.41 -8.55
C SER A 240 0.60 -4.72 -9.79
N GLU A 241 -0.72 -4.82 -9.97
CA GLU A 241 -1.49 -4.24 -11.07
C GLU A 241 -2.43 -3.12 -10.60
N CYS A 242 -2.27 -2.67 -9.37
CA CYS A 242 -2.98 -1.54 -8.77
C CYS A 242 -2.01 -0.47 -8.30
N TYR A 243 -2.53 0.71 -8.00
CA TYR A 243 -1.76 1.77 -7.37
C TYR A 243 -1.37 1.38 -5.94
N GLU A 244 -0.23 0.71 -5.80
CA GLU A 244 0.39 0.56 -4.48
C GLU A 244 0.80 1.94 -3.96
N ASN A 245 0.53 2.21 -2.69
CA ASN A 245 0.93 3.47 -2.10
C ASN A 245 2.41 3.42 -1.69
N ASN A 246 2.73 2.61 -0.68
CA ASN A 246 4.09 2.40 -0.20
C ASN A 246 4.17 1.00 0.40
N PRO A 247 4.35 -0.05 -0.43
CA PRO A 247 4.21 -1.42 -0.01
C PRO A 247 5.31 -1.85 0.96
N LEU A 248 4.90 -2.26 2.18
CA LEU A 248 5.83 -2.70 3.23
C LEU A 248 6.65 -3.91 2.79
N SER A 249 6.08 -4.79 1.95
CA SER A 249 6.79 -5.95 1.42
C SER A 249 8.08 -5.60 0.67
N ILE A 250 8.15 -4.43 0.02
CA ILE A 250 9.42 -3.95 -0.58
C ILE A 250 10.39 -3.54 0.51
N ILE A 251 9.94 -2.73 1.47
CA ILE A 251 10.78 -2.27 2.59
C ILE A 251 11.31 -3.46 3.40
N GLU A 252 10.44 -4.42 3.70
CA GLU A 252 10.79 -5.66 4.40
C GLU A 252 11.84 -6.48 3.63
N SER A 253 11.65 -6.65 2.31
CA SER A 253 12.61 -7.36 1.45
C SER A 253 13.98 -6.68 1.45
N LEU A 254 14.00 -5.36 1.27
CA LEU A 254 15.25 -4.59 1.25
C LEU A 254 15.96 -4.58 2.60
N CYS A 255 15.22 -4.51 3.72
CA CYS A 255 15.80 -4.61 5.07
C CYS A 255 16.35 -6.02 5.37
N LEU A 256 15.85 -7.06 4.69
CA LEU A 256 16.42 -8.41 4.70
C LEU A 256 17.60 -8.57 3.73
N GLY A 257 18.00 -7.52 3.02
CA GLY A 257 19.05 -7.52 2.02
C GLY A 257 18.62 -8.08 0.65
N THR A 258 17.35 -8.42 0.47
CA THR A 258 16.88 -9.06 -0.75
C THR A 258 16.41 -8.02 -1.75
N PRO A 259 17.05 -7.93 -2.95
CA PRO A 259 16.66 -6.97 -3.98
C PRO A 259 15.26 -7.25 -4.52
N VAL A 260 14.63 -6.24 -5.12
CA VAL A 260 13.23 -6.30 -5.54
C VAL A 260 13.08 -6.05 -7.03
N LEU A 261 12.33 -6.92 -7.72
CA LEU A 261 11.79 -6.66 -9.04
C LEU A 261 10.34 -6.16 -8.91
N GLY A 262 10.12 -4.87 -9.08
CA GLY A 262 8.85 -4.21 -8.84
C GLY A 262 8.13 -3.75 -10.11
N ALA A 263 6.81 -3.86 -10.14
CA ALA A 263 6.00 -3.28 -11.21
C ALA A 263 6.10 -1.74 -11.20
N ARG A 264 6.22 -1.13 -12.37
CA ARG A 264 6.26 0.34 -12.52
C ARG A 264 4.86 0.91 -12.42
N ILE A 265 4.30 0.88 -11.20
CA ILE A 265 2.97 1.37 -10.86
C ILE A 265 2.93 1.90 -9.42
N GLY A 266 2.14 2.96 -9.19
CA GLY A 266 2.00 3.52 -7.84
C GLY A 266 3.32 4.05 -7.27
N GLY A 267 3.51 3.87 -5.98
CA GLY A 267 4.72 4.24 -5.24
C GLY A 267 5.84 3.19 -5.30
N ILE A 268 5.67 2.06 -5.99
CA ILE A 268 6.69 0.99 -6.09
C ILE A 268 8.03 1.53 -6.60
N PRO A 269 8.08 2.30 -7.72
CA PRO A 269 9.36 2.79 -8.26
C PRO A 269 10.14 3.71 -7.31
N GLU A 270 9.46 4.32 -6.34
CA GLU A 270 10.11 5.21 -5.37
C GLU A 270 10.96 4.48 -4.33
N LEU A 271 10.73 3.17 -4.16
CA LEU A 271 11.40 2.32 -3.18
C LEU A 271 12.57 1.53 -3.77
N ILE A 272 12.70 1.48 -5.10
CA ILE A 272 13.68 0.66 -5.81
C ILE A 272 14.67 1.57 -6.51
N GLU A 273 15.95 1.41 -6.19
CA GLU A 273 17.05 2.04 -6.91
C GLU A 273 17.56 1.06 -7.97
N ASP A 274 17.34 1.44 -9.25
CA ASP A 274 17.59 0.57 -10.40
C ASP A 274 19.05 0.16 -10.49
N GLY A 275 19.32 -1.14 -10.59
CA GLY A 275 20.66 -1.72 -10.61
C GLY A 275 21.37 -1.79 -9.25
N VAL A 276 20.84 -1.18 -8.18
CA VAL A 276 21.42 -1.18 -6.82
C VAL A 276 20.60 -2.05 -5.88
N SER A 277 19.33 -1.72 -5.70
CA SER A 277 18.44 -2.48 -4.80
C SER A 277 17.38 -3.30 -5.55
N GLY A 278 17.44 -3.32 -6.88
CA GLY A 278 16.53 -4.09 -7.72
C GLY A 278 16.36 -3.51 -9.11
N MET A 279 15.25 -3.85 -9.76
CA MET A 279 14.86 -3.33 -11.08
C MET A 279 13.34 -3.11 -11.11
N THR A 280 12.88 -2.33 -12.09
CA THR A 280 11.45 -2.18 -12.37
C THR A 280 11.07 -2.74 -13.73
N PHE A 281 9.82 -3.19 -13.87
CA PHE A 281 9.23 -3.65 -15.11
C PHE A 281 7.87 -2.99 -15.36
N GLU A 282 7.39 -3.01 -16.61
CA GLU A 282 6.10 -2.45 -16.98
C GLU A 282 4.95 -3.30 -16.39
N SER A 283 4.10 -2.69 -15.56
CA SER A 283 2.97 -3.38 -14.93
C SER A 283 2.05 -4.03 -16.00
N ARG A 284 1.59 -5.25 -15.74
CA ARG A 284 0.76 -6.09 -16.65
C ARG A 284 1.47 -6.57 -17.92
N ASN A 285 2.75 -6.30 -18.07
CA ASN A 285 3.51 -6.75 -19.23
C ASN A 285 4.28 -8.04 -18.88
N THR A 286 3.73 -9.19 -19.30
CA THR A 286 4.32 -10.51 -19.03
C THR A 286 5.69 -10.68 -19.69
N ASP A 287 5.90 -10.13 -20.89
CA ASP A 287 7.15 -10.30 -21.62
C ASP A 287 8.27 -9.43 -21.02
N ASP A 288 7.96 -8.18 -20.62
CA ASP A 288 8.92 -7.34 -19.90
C ASP A 288 9.26 -7.96 -18.55
N LEU A 289 8.27 -8.47 -17.80
CA LEU A 289 8.50 -9.17 -16.54
C LEU A 289 9.42 -10.38 -16.73
N ARG A 290 9.19 -11.20 -17.76
CA ARG A 290 10.03 -12.36 -18.09
C ARG A 290 11.48 -11.94 -18.35
N GLY A 291 11.70 -10.97 -19.23
CA GLY A 291 13.03 -10.47 -19.52
C GLY A 291 13.74 -9.87 -18.30
N LYS A 292 12.97 -9.18 -17.42
CA LYS A 292 13.53 -8.62 -16.19
C LYS A 292 13.84 -9.71 -15.14
N ILE A 293 13.08 -10.81 -15.07
CA ILE A 293 13.41 -11.97 -14.24
C ILE A 293 14.76 -12.57 -14.68
N GLU A 294 14.99 -12.73 -15.99
CA GLU A 294 16.27 -13.22 -16.53
C GLU A 294 17.44 -12.28 -16.19
N LEU A 295 17.23 -10.97 -16.34
CA LEU A 295 18.24 -9.97 -15.97
C LEU A 295 18.56 -10.01 -14.48
N MET A 296 17.56 -10.01 -13.61
CA MET A 296 17.72 -10.09 -12.15
C MET A 296 18.38 -11.40 -11.71
N TRP A 297 18.07 -12.51 -12.41
CA TRP A 297 18.68 -13.81 -12.11
C TRP A 297 20.17 -13.82 -12.36
N ASN A 298 20.64 -13.18 -13.41
CA ASN A 298 22.04 -13.11 -13.82
C ASN A 298 22.80 -11.92 -13.20
N ALA A 299 22.10 -10.97 -12.59
CA ALA A 299 22.72 -9.82 -11.94
C ALA A 299 23.37 -10.21 -10.60
N SER A 300 24.40 -9.46 -10.24
CA SER A 300 25.03 -9.50 -8.92
C SER A 300 24.54 -8.30 -8.11
N PHE A 301 24.09 -8.54 -6.88
CA PHE A 301 23.69 -7.51 -5.93
C PHE A 301 24.51 -7.64 -4.64
N ASP A 302 24.79 -6.51 -4.02
CA ASP A 302 25.38 -6.47 -2.68
C ASP A 302 24.27 -6.52 -1.64
N TYR A 303 23.93 -7.74 -1.21
CA TYR A 303 22.84 -8.02 -0.27
C TYR A 303 23.07 -7.37 1.09
N GLU A 304 24.31 -7.31 1.54
CA GLU A 304 24.67 -6.69 2.82
C GLU A 304 24.49 -5.18 2.76
N GLN A 305 24.97 -4.54 1.70
CA GLN A 305 24.81 -3.10 1.47
C GLN A 305 23.34 -2.71 1.35
N ILE A 306 22.52 -3.51 0.64
CA ILE A 306 21.07 -3.31 0.52
C ILE A 306 20.43 -3.33 1.92
N ALA A 307 20.75 -4.33 2.74
CA ALA A 307 20.22 -4.46 4.10
C ALA A 307 20.62 -3.26 4.97
N GLN A 308 21.90 -2.94 5.04
CA GLN A 308 22.43 -1.85 5.88
C GLN A 308 21.81 -0.50 5.50
N THR A 309 21.78 -0.19 4.20
CA THR A 309 21.19 1.06 3.70
C THR A 309 19.71 1.15 4.03
N SER A 310 18.97 0.06 3.82
CA SER A 310 17.52 0.02 4.03
C SER A 310 17.16 0.05 5.53
N MET A 311 17.88 -0.71 6.36
CA MET A 311 17.68 -0.69 7.81
C MET A 311 17.95 0.70 8.41
N ASN A 312 18.93 1.45 7.91
CA ASN A 312 19.17 2.82 8.36
C ASN A 312 18.06 3.79 7.91
N LYS A 313 17.52 3.60 6.71
CA LYS A 313 16.53 4.48 6.10
C LYS A 313 15.13 4.31 6.68
N TYR A 314 14.69 3.08 6.92
CA TYR A 314 13.32 2.76 7.25
C TYR A 314 13.05 2.48 8.73
N THR A 315 13.85 3.07 9.63
CA THR A 315 13.69 2.93 11.07
C THR A 315 12.51 3.74 11.61
N SER A 316 11.94 3.28 12.71
CA SER A 316 10.95 4.03 13.50
C SER A 316 11.51 5.37 13.98
N ASN A 317 12.79 5.43 14.37
CA ASN A 317 13.43 6.66 14.85
C ASN A 317 13.55 7.72 13.74
N SER A 318 13.96 7.33 12.53
CA SER A 318 14.02 8.22 11.38
C SER A 318 12.63 8.76 11.03
N TYR A 319 11.62 7.89 11.00
CA TYR A 319 10.23 8.28 10.77
C TYR A 319 9.72 9.23 11.85
N TYR A 320 9.92 8.90 13.12
CA TYR A 320 9.47 9.70 14.26
C TYR A 320 10.09 11.11 14.24
N SER A 321 11.37 11.23 13.92
CA SER A 321 12.05 12.52 13.83
C SER A 321 11.42 13.45 12.79
N GLU A 322 11.09 12.94 11.61
CA GLU A 322 10.39 13.72 10.56
C GLU A 322 8.92 13.98 10.94
N PHE A 323 8.28 13.00 11.52
CA PHE A 323 6.89 13.07 11.94
C PHE A 323 6.67 14.14 13.04
N MET A 324 7.58 14.25 14.00
CA MET A 324 7.50 15.27 15.06
C MET A 324 7.70 16.70 14.56
N LYS A 325 8.35 16.90 13.40
CA LYS A 325 8.40 18.23 12.75
C LYS A 325 7.01 18.66 12.23
N ILE A 326 6.19 17.70 11.84
CA ILE A 326 4.82 17.94 11.36
C ILE A 326 3.90 18.33 12.53
N TYR A 327 4.15 17.79 13.72
CA TYR A 327 3.33 18.06 14.91
C TYR A 327 3.60 19.43 15.52
N ARG A 328 4.80 19.97 15.35
CA ARG A 328 5.18 21.34 15.75
C ARG A 328 4.61 22.38 14.78
#